data_ce740afdc934f7ea611dc001abe323ba
#
_entry.id   ce740afdc934f7ea611dc001abe323ba
#
_cell.length_a   1.000
_cell.length_b   1.000
_cell.length_c   1.000
_cell.angle_alpha   90.00
_cell.angle_beta   90.00
_cell.angle_gamma   90.00
#
_symmetry.space_group_name_H-M   'P 1'
#
loop_
_entity.id
_entity.type
_entity.pdbx_description
1 polymer ?
#
loop_
_entity_poly.entity_id
_entity_poly.type
_entity_poly.pdbx_seq_one_letter_code
_entity_poly.pdbx_strand_id
1 'polypeptide(L)'
;MNVKLFTAAAEGNIEQLRLLLENGADINARDKGKRTPILIAAQNKQYDAVRWLASNGADINTQDNKCFNPFIQGCIHNDLTLVKLMVELGCDLTCLTRFGGNGLTPAAEKGHEEIVRFLLENTDINVNLTNTVGWTALIEAIILNDGGEKMQRIIRLLLDHDADPTMTDEWGVSPLELAYRKGYHEIAKIIEEYL
;
A
#
# COMPACT_ATOMS: atom_id res chain seq x y z
N MET A 1 2.19 17.81 25.68
CA MET A 1 2.24 16.34 25.80
C MET A 1 2.33 15.69 24.42
N ASN A 2 1.41 15.94 23.51
CA ASN A 2 1.39 15.30 22.19
C ASN A 2 2.64 15.51 21.32
N VAL A 3 3.26 16.72 21.33
CA VAL A 3 4.50 16.96 20.56
C VAL A 3 5.62 16.00 20.97
N LYS A 4 5.80 15.76 22.28
CA LYS A 4 6.81 14.80 22.79
C LYS A 4 6.50 13.36 22.36
N LEU A 5 5.21 13.00 22.31
CA LEU A 5 4.79 11.67 21.86
C LEU A 5 5.15 11.43 20.39
N PHE A 6 4.89 12.41 19.52
CA PHE A 6 5.23 12.33 18.09
C PHE A 6 6.76 12.32 17.87
N THR A 7 7.53 13.08 18.66
CA THR A 7 8.99 13.05 18.61
C THR A 7 9.52 11.68 19.03
N ALA A 8 9.06 11.13 20.16
CA ALA A 8 9.45 9.81 20.64
C ALA A 8 9.11 8.70 19.62
N ALA A 9 7.96 8.80 18.94
CA ALA A 9 7.58 7.88 17.87
C ALA A 9 8.51 7.98 16.65
N ALA A 10 8.84 9.21 16.23
CA ALA A 10 9.77 9.46 15.12
C ALA A 10 11.18 8.94 15.39
N GLU A 11 11.63 9.02 16.64
CA GLU A 11 12.94 8.57 17.10
C GLU A 11 12.99 7.06 17.45
N GLY A 12 11.81 6.40 17.51
CA GLY A 12 11.70 5.01 17.96
C GLY A 12 12.01 4.81 19.46
N ASN A 13 11.88 5.86 20.26
CA ASN A 13 12.21 5.82 21.69
C ASN A 13 11.07 5.19 22.48
N ILE A 14 11.09 3.87 22.58
CA ILE A 14 10.04 3.06 23.25
C ILE A 14 9.92 3.43 24.73
N GLU A 15 11.03 3.69 25.41
CA GLU A 15 10.98 4.05 26.83
C GLU A 15 10.25 5.39 27.04
N GLN A 16 10.55 6.37 26.21
CA GLN A 16 9.86 7.67 26.26
C GLN A 16 8.39 7.55 25.86
N LEU A 17 8.05 6.69 24.89
CA LEU A 17 6.66 6.38 24.53
C LEU A 17 5.92 5.81 25.73
N ARG A 18 6.51 4.82 26.42
CA ARG A 18 5.95 4.20 27.62
C ARG A 18 5.64 5.23 28.70
N LEU A 19 6.63 6.02 29.07
CA LEU A 19 6.48 7.07 30.10
C LEU A 19 5.38 8.07 29.76
N LEU A 20 5.26 8.46 28.49
CA LEU A 20 4.24 9.40 28.07
C LEU A 20 2.83 8.82 28.13
N LEU A 21 2.66 7.54 27.76
CA LEU A 21 1.36 6.86 27.86
C LEU A 21 0.94 6.62 29.32
N GLU A 22 1.88 6.23 30.19
CA GLU A 22 1.64 6.11 31.65
C GLU A 22 1.21 7.45 32.27
N ASN A 23 1.67 8.58 31.73
CA ASN A 23 1.26 9.93 32.13
C ASN A 23 0.01 10.44 31.39
N GLY A 24 -0.75 9.54 30.77
CA GLY A 24 -2.06 9.84 30.17
C GLY A 24 -2.01 10.45 28.77
N ALA A 25 -0.91 10.29 28.02
CA ALA A 25 -0.93 10.62 26.58
C ALA A 25 -1.84 9.64 25.85
N ASP A 26 -2.58 10.14 24.86
CA ASP A 26 -3.41 9.30 23.99
C ASP A 26 -2.53 8.64 22.92
N ILE A 27 -2.46 7.30 22.92
CA ILE A 27 -1.70 6.50 21.96
C ILE A 27 -2.15 6.75 20.50
N ASN A 28 -3.43 7.14 20.30
CA ASN A 28 -4.04 7.45 19.03
C ASN A 28 -4.14 8.97 18.76
N ALA A 29 -3.40 9.79 19.54
CA ALA A 29 -3.34 11.22 19.32
C ALA A 29 -3.01 11.54 17.86
N ARG A 30 -3.57 12.63 17.34
CA ARG A 30 -3.39 13.05 15.94
C ARG A 30 -2.69 14.41 15.88
N ASP A 31 -1.67 14.51 15.03
CA ASP A 31 -1.01 15.80 14.74
C ASP A 31 -1.85 16.68 13.79
N LYS A 32 -1.31 17.82 13.35
CA LYS A 32 -1.98 18.73 12.41
C LYS A 32 -2.31 18.08 11.05
N GLY A 33 -1.49 17.09 10.63
CA GLY A 33 -1.70 16.30 9.42
C GLY A 33 -2.62 15.10 9.66
N LYS A 34 -3.17 14.96 10.88
CA LYS A 34 -3.90 13.79 11.37
C LYS A 34 -3.08 12.49 11.41
N ARG A 35 -1.74 12.58 11.43
CA ARG A 35 -0.89 11.42 11.61
C ARG A 35 -0.93 10.95 13.06
N THR A 36 -1.00 9.64 13.25
CA THR A 36 -0.91 8.99 14.56
C THR A 36 0.55 8.71 14.93
N PRO A 37 0.90 8.46 16.21
CA PRO A 37 2.25 8.07 16.61
C PRO A 37 2.77 6.86 15.84
N ILE A 38 1.93 5.83 15.62
CA ILE A 38 2.33 4.63 14.88
C ILE A 38 2.62 4.92 13.40
N LEU A 39 1.86 5.81 12.74
CA LEU A 39 2.17 6.24 11.38
C LEU A 39 3.48 7.02 11.33
N ILE A 40 3.74 7.90 12.31
CA ILE A 40 4.99 8.65 12.39
C ILE A 40 6.18 7.71 12.59
N ALA A 41 6.06 6.71 13.48
CA ALA A 41 7.08 5.68 13.66
C ALA A 41 7.35 4.92 12.35
N ALA A 42 6.29 4.53 11.63
CA ALA A 42 6.37 3.84 10.34
C ALA A 42 7.07 4.69 9.27
N GLN A 43 6.72 5.98 9.17
CA GLN A 43 7.37 6.93 8.24
C GLN A 43 8.87 7.11 8.49
N ASN A 44 9.32 6.90 9.73
CA ASN A 44 10.72 6.97 10.13
C ASN A 44 11.39 5.60 10.24
N LYS A 45 10.74 4.52 9.74
CA LYS A 45 11.25 3.14 9.74
C LYS A 45 11.60 2.59 11.12
N GLN A 46 10.91 3.07 12.15
CA GLN A 46 11.07 2.64 13.54
C GLN A 46 10.20 1.41 13.81
N TYR A 47 10.53 0.27 13.20
CA TYR A 47 9.66 -0.93 13.18
C TYR A 47 9.41 -1.50 14.58
N ASP A 48 10.40 -1.45 15.48
CA ASP A 48 10.22 -1.89 16.86
C ASP A 48 9.22 -1.00 17.60
N ALA A 49 9.25 0.31 17.37
CA ALA A 49 8.24 1.24 17.91
C ALA A 49 6.86 1.02 17.29
N VAL A 50 6.78 0.71 15.98
CA VAL A 50 5.53 0.31 15.32
C VAL A 50 4.94 -0.92 15.99
N ARG A 51 5.74 -1.99 16.14
CA ARG A 51 5.32 -3.22 16.82
C ARG A 51 4.88 -2.96 18.26
N TRP A 52 5.66 -2.19 19.00
CA TRP A 52 5.38 -1.87 20.38
C TRP A 52 4.07 -1.06 20.52
N LEU A 53 3.88 -0.02 19.70
CA LEU A 53 2.65 0.79 19.70
C LEU A 53 1.42 -0.06 19.37
N ALA A 54 1.49 -0.91 18.35
CA ALA A 54 0.41 -1.83 17.99
C ALA A 54 0.07 -2.78 19.16
N SER A 55 1.09 -3.37 19.81
CA SER A 55 0.90 -4.26 20.98
C SER A 55 0.32 -3.56 22.21
N ASN A 56 0.39 -2.23 22.27
CA ASN A 56 -0.19 -1.41 23.33
C ASN A 56 -1.50 -0.73 22.94
N GLY A 57 -2.14 -1.18 21.84
CA GLY A 57 -3.50 -0.74 21.46
C GLY A 57 -3.55 0.47 20.53
N ALA A 58 -2.45 0.81 19.84
CA ALA A 58 -2.51 1.79 18.78
C ALA A 58 -3.39 1.26 17.64
N ASP A 59 -4.26 2.11 17.10
CA ASP A 59 -5.01 1.81 15.89
C ASP A 59 -4.08 1.86 14.67
N ILE A 60 -3.83 0.68 14.09
CA ILE A 60 -2.92 0.50 12.96
C ILE A 60 -3.55 0.89 11.61
N ASN A 61 -4.87 1.10 11.57
CA ASN A 61 -5.63 1.36 10.35
C ASN A 61 -6.01 2.84 10.16
N THR A 62 -5.91 3.65 11.24
CA THR A 62 -6.25 5.08 11.17
C THR A 62 -5.39 5.80 10.13
N GLN A 63 -6.08 6.46 9.18
CA GLN A 63 -5.46 7.21 8.09
C GLN A 63 -5.28 8.70 8.42
N ASP A 64 -4.21 9.29 7.90
CA ASP A 64 -3.94 10.73 7.95
C ASP A 64 -4.74 11.51 6.88
N ASN A 65 -4.50 12.83 6.76
CA ASN A 65 -5.15 13.70 5.77
C ASN A 65 -4.84 13.33 4.31
N LYS A 66 -3.86 12.47 4.06
CA LYS A 66 -3.45 12.01 2.74
C LYS A 66 -3.84 10.56 2.48
N CYS A 67 -4.68 9.99 3.36
CA CYS A 67 -5.09 8.60 3.36
C CYS A 67 -3.92 7.61 3.59
N PHE A 68 -2.88 8.02 4.32
CA PHE A 68 -1.81 7.13 4.76
C PHE A 68 -2.14 6.52 6.13
N ASN A 69 -2.03 5.22 6.22
CA ASN A 69 -1.77 4.45 7.43
C ASN A 69 -0.42 3.73 7.26
N PRO A 70 0.12 3.01 8.25
CA PRO A 70 1.39 2.30 8.11
C PRO A 70 1.43 1.33 6.93
N PHE A 71 0.34 0.61 6.63
CA PHE A 71 0.26 -0.33 5.50
C PHE A 71 0.40 0.39 4.15
N ILE A 72 -0.44 1.39 3.89
CA ILE A 72 -0.40 2.19 2.66
C ILE A 72 0.95 2.92 2.52
N GLN A 73 1.53 3.40 3.64
CA GLN A 73 2.87 3.98 3.68
C GLN A 73 3.92 3.01 3.13
N GLY A 74 3.89 1.77 3.58
CA GLY A 74 4.79 0.71 3.12
C GLY A 74 4.65 0.42 1.62
N CYS A 75 3.40 0.27 1.15
CA CYS A 75 3.10 -0.03 -0.24
C CYS A 75 3.59 1.07 -1.20
N ILE A 76 3.40 2.35 -0.84
CA ILE A 76 3.77 3.50 -1.69
C ILE A 76 5.29 3.74 -1.71
N HIS A 77 6.00 3.49 -0.59
CA HIS A 77 7.41 3.84 -0.43
C HIS A 77 8.37 2.64 -0.56
N ASN A 78 7.89 1.51 -1.11
CA ASN A 78 8.70 0.29 -1.31
C ASN A 78 9.31 -0.25 0.00
N ASP A 79 8.57 -0.20 1.09
CA ASP A 79 9.01 -0.70 2.38
C ASP A 79 8.39 -2.07 2.68
N LEU A 80 8.99 -3.12 2.09
CA LEU A 80 8.53 -4.50 2.25
C LEU A 80 8.54 -4.95 3.72
N THR A 81 9.51 -4.47 4.51
CA THR A 81 9.60 -4.78 5.94
C THR A 81 8.36 -4.27 6.69
N LEU A 82 7.98 -3.02 6.43
CA LEU A 82 6.77 -2.43 7.01
C LEU A 82 5.50 -3.14 6.53
N VAL A 83 5.39 -3.45 5.23
CA VAL A 83 4.22 -4.16 4.69
C VAL A 83 4.05 -5.52 5.37
N LYS A 84 5.13 -6.31 5.47
CA LYS A 84 5.12 -7.61 6.17
C LYS A 84 4.69 -7.47 7.62
N LEU A 85 5.25 -6.49 8.33
CA LEU A 85 4.89 -6.21 9.72
C LEU A 85 3.40 -5.87 9.87
N MET A 86 2.86 -5.04 8.97
CA MET A 86 1.45 -4.64 9.04
C MET A 86 0.51 -5.81 8.76
N VAL A 87 0.83 -6.66 7.78
CA VAL A 87 0.07 -7.88 7.50
C VAL A 87 0.14 -8.85 8.69
N GLU A 88 1.33 -9.04 9.30
CA GLU A 88 1.50 -9.85 10.53
C GLU A 88 0.63 -9.34 11.69
N LEU A 89 0.50 -8.02 11.82
CA LEU A 89 -0.31 -7.37 12.85
C LEU A 89 -1.82 -7.34 12.52
N GLY A 90 -2.23 -7.88 11.37
CA GLY A 90 -3.64 -7.97 10.98
C GLY A 90 -4.22 -6.65 10.52
N CYS A 91 -3.47 -5.86 9.74
CA CYS A 91 -3.99 -4.61 9.20
C CYS A 91 -5.17 -4.83 8.25
N ASP A 92 -6.03 -3.82 8.15
CA ASP A 92 -7.15 -3.82 7.21
C ASP A 92 -6.65 -3.53 5.79
N LEU A 93 -6.67 -4.57 4.94
CA LEU A 93 -6.27 -4.48 3.53
C LEU A 93 -7.26 -3.71 2.65
N THR A 94 -8.46 -3.41 3.18
CA THR A 94 -9.50 -2.64 2.47
C THR A 94 -9.32 -1.13 2.61
N CYS A 95 -8.36 -0.67 3.41
CA CYS A 95 -8.00 0.75 3.51
C CYS A 95 -7.61 1.29 2.14
N LEU A 96 -8.23 2.40 1.74
CA LEU A 96 -8.05 2.99 0.40
C LEU A 96 -7.05 4.14 0.42
N THR A 97 -6.31 4.28 -0.67
CA THR A 97 -5.54 5.49 -0.99
C THR A 97 -6.49 6.66 -1.31
N ARG A 98 -5.98 7.87 -1.39
CA ARG A 98 -6.78 9.04 -1.77
C ARG A 98 -7.40 8.94 -3.18
N PHE A 99 -6.91 8.03 -4.01
CA PHE A 99 -7.43 7.76 -5.35
C PHE A 99 -8.39 6.57 -5.40
N GLY A 100 -8.67 5.93 -4.25
CA GLY A 100 -9.64 4.85 -4.14
C GLY A 100 -9.09 3.45 -4.40
N GLY A 101 -7.82 3.29 -4.75
CA GLY A 101 -7.17 1.98 -4.83
C GLY A 101 -6.73 1.47 -3.45
N ASN A 102 -6.57 0.17 -3.29
CA ASN A 102 -5.96 -0.45 -2.10
C ASN A 102 -4.42 -0.39 -2.15
N GLY A 103 -3.72 -1.05 -1.21
CA GLY A 103 -2.26 -1.05 -1.17
C GLY A 103 -1.56 -1.70 -2.38
N LEU A 104 -2.23 -2.64 -3.06
CA LEU A 104 -1.70 -3.29 -4.26
C LEU A 104 -1.57 -2.33 -5.44
N THR A 105 -2.55 -1.44 -5.61
CA THR A 105 -2.62 -0.48 -6.70
C THR A 105 -1.36 0.39 -6.80
N PRO A 106 -0.96 1.17 -5.76
CA PRO A 106 0.27 1.97 -5.83
C PRO A 106 1.55 1.14 -5.85
N ALA A 107 1.53 -0.09 -5.31
CA ALA A 107 2.70 -0.97 -5.39
C ALA A 107 2.94 -1.42 -6.85
N ALA A 108 1.88 -1.76 -7.58
CA ALA A 108 1.94 -2.12 -9.00
C ALA A 108 2.30 -0.91 -9.86
N GLU A 109 1.63 0.23 -9.67
CA GLU A 109 1.94 1.51 -10.34
C GLU A 109 3.42 1.85 -10.27
N LYS A 110 4.03 1.74 -9.07
CA LYS A 110 5.42 2.15 -8.85
C LYS A 110 6.46 1.07 -9.14
N GLY A 111 6.02 -0.10 -9.57
CA GLY A 111 6.94 -1.19 -9.89
C GLY A 111 7.61 -1.82 -8.66
N HIS A 112 6.93 -1.88 -7.52
CA HIS A 112 7.41 -2.50 -6.29
C HIS A 112 7.15 -4.02 -6.31
N GLU A 113 7.85 -4.73 -7.20
CA GLU A 113 7.61 -6.13 -7.55
C GLU A 113 7.53 -7.05 -6.31
N GLU A 114 8.45 -6.90 -5.35
CA GLU A 114 8.49 -7.73 -4.14
C GLU A 114 7.27 -7.50 -3.23
N ILE A 115 6.75 -6.26 -3.18
CA ILE A 115 5.53 -5.95 -2.42
C ILE A 115 4.31 -6.52 -3.13
N VAL A 116 4.21 -6.36 -4.46
CA VAL A 116 3.14 -6.95 -5.27
C VAL A 116 3.10 -8.47 -5.05
N ARG A 117 4.25 -9.15 -5.22
CA ARG A 117 4.37 -10.59 -4.99
C ARG A 117 3.94 -10.98 -3.59
N PHE A 118 4.47 -10.30 -2.57
CA PHE A 118 4.16 -10.63 -1.18
C PHE A 118 2.65 -10.48 -0.88
N LEU A 119 2.02 -9.41 -1.34
CA LEU A 119 0.59 -9.18 -1.13
C LEU A 119 -0.27 -10.24 -1.81
N LEU A 120 0.04 -10.59 -3.05
CA LEU A 120 -0.70 -11.59 -3.82
C LEU A 120 -0.52 -13.02 -3.26
N GLU A 121 0.68 -13.38 -2.81
CA GLU A 121 0.98 -14.74 -2.32
C GLU A 121 0.57 -14.97 -0.86
N ASN A 122 0.44 -13.92 -0.03
CA ASN A 122 0.29 -14.07 1.43
C ASN A 122 -0.95 -13.40 2.01
N THR A 123 -1.80 -12.79 1.19
CA THR A 123 -3.01 -12.10 1.64
C THR A 123 -4.18 -12.34 0.69
N ASP A 124 -5.37 -11.99 1.15
CA ASP A 124 -6.61 -12.00 0.36
C ASP A 124 -6.95 -10.60 -0.23
N ILE A 125 -5.93 -9.77 -0.48
CA ILE A 125 -6.13 -8.44 -1.02
C ILE A 125 -6.91 -8.51 -2.35
N ASN A 126 -7.94 -7.66 -2.49
CA ASN A 126 -8.73 -7.64 -3.71
C ASN A 126 -7.90 -7.09 -4.89
N VAL A 127 -7.45 -8.01 -5.78
CA VAL A 127 -6.64 -7.70 -6.96
C VAL A 127 -7.43 -6.90 -8.01
N ASN A 128 -8.75 -7.06 -8.04
CA ASN A 128 -9.67 -6.45 -9.00
C ASN A 128 -10.36 -5.18 -8.47
N LEU A 129 -9.90 -4.63 -7.32
CA LEU A 129 -10.43 -3.38 -6.83
C LEU A 129 -10.11 -2.25 -7.82
N THR A 130 -11.14 -1.51 -8.20
CA THR A 130 -10.99 -0.32 -9.05
C THR A 130 -10.84 0.95 -8.21
N ASN A 131 -10.02 1.86 -8.68
CA ASN A 131 -9.91 3.21 -8.12
C ASN A 131 -11.06 4.14 -8.60
N THR A 132 -10.98 5.44 -8.30
CA THR A 132 -12.03 6.43 -8.62
C THR A 132 -12.25 6.67 -10.11
N VAL A 133 -11.35 6.22 -10.98
CA VAL A 133 -11.46 6.31 -12.46
C VAL A 133 -11.56 4.93 -13.11
N GLY A 134 -12.01 3.93 -12.36
CA GLY A 134 -12.22 2.57 -12.86
C GLY A 134 -10.95 1.76 -13.11
N TRP A 135 -9.76 2.21 -12.68
CA TRP A 135 -8.53 1.48 -12.93
C TRP A 135 -8.24 0.45 -11.83
N THR A 136 -7.99 -0.77 -12.25
CA THR A 136 -7.41 -1.83 -11.41
C THR A 136 -5.89 -1.67 -11.30
N ALA A 137 -5.26 -2.44 -10.40
CA ALA A 137 -3.79 -2.51 -10.31
C ALA A 137 -3.16 -2.92 -11.65
N LEU A 138 -3.82 -3.81 -12.42
CA LEU A 138 -3.38 -4.22 -13.76
C LEU A 138 -3.39 -3.03 -14.74
N ILE A 139 -4.47 -2.25 -14.78
CA ILE A 139 -4.59 -1.08 -15.64
C ILE A 139 -3.55 -0.01 -15.27
N GLU A 140 -3.36 0.30 -13.97
CA GLU A 140 -2.35 1.28 -13.54
C GLU A 140 -0.93 0.84 -13.91
N ALA A 141 -0.61 -0.45 -13.75
CA ALA A 141 0.68 -1.00 -14.16
C ALA A 141 0.96 -0.81 -15.66
N ILE A 142 -0.07 -0.84 -16.52
CA ILE A 142 0.07 -0.62 -17.96
C ILE A 142 0.17 0.88 -18.31
N ILE A 143 -0.73 1.69 -17.76
CA ILE A 143 -0.89 3.09 -18.17
C ILE A 143 0.26 3.98 -17.70
N LEU A 144 0.69 3.80 -16.45
CA LEU A 144 1.58 4.73 -15.75
C LEU A 144 3.06 4.38 -15.85
N ASN A 145 3.41 3.40 -16.69
CA ASN A 145 4.76 2.86 -16.78
C ASN A 145 5.29 2.82 -18.24
N ASP A 146 6.51 2.31 -18.40
CA ASP A 146 7.26 2.26 -19.64
C ASP A 146 7.12 0.94 -20.41
N GLY A 147 6.40 -0.05 -19.86
CA GLY A 147 6.22 -1.37 -20.45
C GLY A 147 7.46 -2.28 -20.41
N GLY A 148 8.51 -1.87 -19.67
CA GLY A 148 9.76 -2.63 -19.56
C GLY A 148 9.61 -3.96 -18.82
N GLU A 149 10.68 -4.77 -18.79
CA GLU A 149 10.68 -6.14 -18.25
C GLU A 149 10.14 -6.25 -16.81
N LYS A 150 10.45 -5.27 -15.95
CA LYS A 150 9.95 -5.26 -14.58
C LYS A 150 8.41 -5.16 -14.55
N MET A 151 7.83 -4.32 -15.41
CA MET A 151 6.38 -4.20 -15.50
C MET A 151 5.73 -5.43 -16.10
N GLN A 152 6.37 -6.06 -17.09
CA GLN A 152 5.93 -7.34 -17.65
C GLN A 152 5.85 -8.42 -16.55
N ARG A 153 6.84 -8.51 -15.66
CA ARG A 153 6.80 -9.45 -14.52
C ARG A 153 5.68 -9.12 -13.54
N ILE A 154 5.45 -7.84 -13.23
CA ILE A 154 4.36 -7.42 -12.33
C ILE A 154 2.99 -7.73 -12.94
N ILE A 155 2.82 -7.46 -14.24
CA ILE A 155 1.58 -7.76 -14.97
C ILE A 155 1.32 -9.28 -14.96
N ARG A 156 2.34 -10.10 -15.22
CA ARG A 156 2.22 -11.55 -15.13
C ARG A 156 1.86 -12.00 -13.72
N LEU A 157 2.50 -11.44 -12.68
CA LEU A 157 2.15 -11.73 -11.28
C LEU A 157 0.69 -11.40 -10.97
N LEU A 158 0.18 -10.25 -11.42
CA LEU A 158 -1.22 -9.87 -11.22
C LEU A 158 -2.16 -10.86 -11.90
N LEU A 159 -1.88 -11.23 -13.15
CA LEU A 159 -2.68 -12.18 -13.94
C LEU A 159 -2.63 -13.61 -13.37
N ASP A 160 -1.45 -14.08 -12.90
CA ASP A 160 -1.29 -15.38 -12.23
C ASP A 160 -2.09 -15.46 -10.91
N HIS A 161 -2.52 -14.32 -10.36
CA HIS A 161 -3.29 -14.22 -9.12
C HIS A 161 -4.67 -13.58 -9.35
N ASP A 162 -5.36 -14.01 -10.41
CA ASP A 162 -6.75 -13.71 -10.70
C ASP A 162 -7.07 -12.23 -10.99
N ALA A 163 -6.09 -11.42 -11.45
CA ALA A 163 -6.42 -10.14 -12.04
C ALA A 163 -7.21 -10.37 -13.34
N ASP A 164 -8.40 -9.78 -13.41
CA ASP A 164 -9.29 -9.95 -14.57
C ASP A 164 -8.82 -9.08 -15.76
N PRO A 165 -8.31 -9.70 -16.85
CA PRO A 165 -7.82 -8.99 -18.03
C PRO A 165 -8.93 -8.34 -18.86
N THR A 166 -10.20 -8.63 -18.54
CA THR A 166 -11.36 -8.10 -19.26
C THR A 166 -11.99 -6.86 -18.62
N MET A 167 -11.62 -6.54 -17.37
CA MET A 167 -12.10 -5.34 -16.69
C MET A 167 -11.63 -4.09 -17.42
N THR A 168 -12.58 -3.26 -17.82
CA THR A 168 -12.30 -2.00 -18.52
C THR A 168 -12.23 -0.81 -17.56
N ASP A 169 -11.58 0.26 -18.02
CA ASP A 169 -11.65 1.56 -17.36
C ASP A 169 -13.04 2.22 -17.55
N GLU A 170 -13.22 3.43 -17.00
CA GLU A 170 -14.49 4.18 -17.14
C GLU A 170 -14.85 4.55 -18.59
N TRP A 171 -13.89 4.49 -19.53
CA TRP A 171 -14.10 4.73 -20.96
C TRP A 171 -14.35 3.44 -21.76
N GLY A 172 -14.44 2.29 -21.10
CA GLY A 172 -14.65 0.98 -21.71
C GLY A 172 -13.41 0.41 -22.41
N VAL A 173 -12.21 0.88 -22.05
CA VAL A 173 -10.94 0.43 -22.66
C VAL A 173 -10.35 -0.70 -21.82
N SER A 174 -10.10 -1.85 -22.45
CA SER A 174 -9.54 -3.03 -21.76
C SER A 174 -8.01 -2.93 -21.56
N PRO A 175 -7.44 -3.71 -20.62
CA PRO A 175 -5.99 -3.84 -20.45
C PRO A 175 -5.24 -4.16 -21.73
N LEU A 176 -5.78 -5.08 -22.55
CA LEU A 176 -5.19 -5.45 -23.83
C LEU A 176 -5.16 -4.28 -24.81
N GLU A 177 -6.28 -3.58 -24.94
CA GLU A 177 -6.36 -2.39 -25.82
C GLU A 177 -5.42 -1.28 -25.35
N LEU A 178 -5.30 -1.06 -24.03
CA LEU A 178 -4.36 -0.10 -23.46
C LEU A 178 -2.91 -0.46 -23.81
N ALA A 179 -2.53 -1.73 -23.69
CA ALA A 179 -1.20 -2.21 -24.05
C ALA A 179 -0.90 -1.93 -25.53
N TYR A 180 -1.84 -2.21 -26.44
CA TYR A 180 -1.68 -1.89 -27.88
C TYR A 180 -1.60 -0.40 -28.14
N ARG A 181 -2.44 0.43 -27.52
CA ARG A 181 -2.40 1.90 -27.69
C ARG A 181 -1.08 2.50 -27.22
N LYS A 182 -0.43 1.87 -26.22
CA LYS A 182 0.91 2.26 -25.73
C LYS A 182 2.06 1.69 -26.55
N GLY A 183 1.80 0.76 -27.48
CA GLY A 183 2.85 0.05 -28.23
C GLY A 183 3.59 -1.01 -27.40
N TYR A 184 3.01 -1.47 -26.31
CA TYR A 184 3.60 -2.46 -25.39
C TYR A 184 3.28 -3.89 -25.85
N HIS A 185 3.85 -4.30 -26.99
CA HIS A 185 3.53 -5.56 -27.65
C HIS A 185 3.82 -6.79 -26.79
N GLU A 186 4.88 -6.77 -25.95
CA GLU A 186 5.17 -7.90 -25.06
C GLU A 186 4.14 -7.99 -23.93
N ILE A 187 3.66 -6.86 -23.40
CA ILE A 187 2.56 -6.84 -22.43
C ILE A 187 1.26 -7.34 -23.06
N ALA A 188 0.96 -6.93 -24.30
CA ALA A 188 -0.22 -7.40 -25.02
C ALA A 188 -0.20 -8.93 -25.17
N LYS A 189 0.94 -9.53 -25.57
CA LYS A 189 1.11 -10.99 -25.65
C LYS A 189 0.89 -11.67 -24.28
N ILE A 190 1.43 -11.08 -23.20
CA ILE A 190 1.22 -11.62 -21.87
C ILE A 190 -0.28 -11.64 -21.53
N ILE A 191 -1.00 -10.55 -21.78
CA ILE A 191 -2.45 -10.48 -21.50
C ILE A 191 -3.24 -11.50 -22.35
N GLU A 192 -2.88 -11.67 -23.62
CA GLU A 192 -3.53 -12.64 -24.53
C GLU A 192 -3.43 -14.10 -24.04
N GLU A 193 -2.41 -14.44 -23.24
CA GLU A 193 -2.27 -15.78 -22.64
C GLU A 193 -3.37 -16.10 -21.61
N TYR A 194 -4.09 -15.06 -21.10
CA TYR A 194 -5.11 -15.16 -20.04
C TYR A 194 -6.53 -14.84 -20.51
N LEU A 195 -6.75 -14.61 -21.81
CA LEU A 195 -8.05 -14.37 -22.43
C LEU A 195 -8.61 -15.64 -23.08
#